data_0b88ffc69a014df8668884a4caaa95d2
#
_entry.id   0b88ffc69a014df8668884a4caaa95d2
#
_cell.length_a   1.000
_cell.length_b   1.000
_cell.length_c   1.000
_cell.angle_alpha   90.00
_cell.angle_beta   90.00
_cell.angle_gamma   90.00
#
_symmetry.space_group_name_H-M   'P 1'
#
loop_
_entity.id
_entity.type
_entity.pdbx_description
1 polymer ?
#
loop_
_entity_poly.entity_id
_entity_poly.type
_entity_poly.pdbx_seq_one_letter_code
_entity_poly.pdbx_strand_id
1 'polypeptide(L)'
;PERFKSLTVMAVPHAGRLAREGLRIPKQLRLSWYMGFFNIPWLSHWVVQRQDYAFIRKLWRDWSPGWQPEPGVLDDVIQTLSQPGVRSAAMGYYRAALSIKALLVSAKEAHYKVPVPTLALSGERDGCIASDVFERLIVADDFPQGVTFHRVSGAGHFLHQEKPEVVNSLLLDWLN
;
A
#
# COMPACT_ATOMS: atom_id res chain seq x y z
N PRO A 1 10.53 13.49 14.50
CA PRO A 1 9.72 12.70 15.44
C PRO A 1 9.04 13.56 16.50
N GLU A 2 9.65 14.69 16.90
CA GLU A 2 9.15 15.54 18.01
C GLU A 2 7.74 16.12 17.76
N ARG A 3 7.27 16.10 16.52
CA ARG A 3 5.94 16.59 16.11
C ARG A 3 4.88 15.49 16.04
N PHE A 4 5.27 14.23 16.20
CA PHE A 4 4.37 13.09 16.08
C PHE A 4 4.28 12.35 17.41
N LYS A 5 3.07 12.14 17.91
CA LYS A 5 2.81 11.33 19.11
C LYS A 5 2.75 9.85 18.79
N SER A 6 2.19 9.52 17.63
CA SER A 6 2.05 8.14 17.15
C SER A 6 1.97 8.12 15.62
N LEU A 7 2.08 6.93 15.05
CA LEU A 7 1.91 6.66 13.62
C LEU A 7 0.87 5.55 13.44
N THR A 8 -0.01 5.71 12.47
CA THR A 8 -0.83 4.61 11.96
C THR A 8 -0.49 4.34 10.49
N VAL A 9 -0.23 3.09 10.16
CA VAL A 9 -0.02 2.63 8.78
C VAL A 9 -1.05 1.59 8.40
N MET A 10 -1.59 1.70 7.19
CA MET A 10 -2.63 0.79 6.68
C MET A 10 -2.20 0.20 5.34
N ALA A 11 -2.33 -1.11 5.21
CA ALA A 11 -2.08 -1.87 3.98
C ALA A 11 -0.67 -1.70 3.36
N VAL A 12 0.26 -1.00 4.02
CA VAL A 12 1.65 -0.83 3.58
C VAL A 12 2.59 -1.07 4.77
N PRO A 13 3.45 -2.11 4.72
CA PRO A 13 4.43 -2.37 5.78
C PRO A 13 5.61 -1.39 5.70
N HIS A 14 6.56 -1.53 6.61
CA HIS A 14 7.81 -0.77 6.59
C HIS A 14 8.49 -0.85 5.19
N ALA A 15 8.63 0.29 4.51
CA ALA A 15 9.01 0.33 3.10
C ALA A 15 10.39 -0.31 2.83
N GLY A 16 11.36 -0.09 3.73
CA GLY A 16 12.69 -0.70 3.62
C GLY A 16 12.64 -2.23 3.74
N ARG A 17 11.79 -2.77 4.62
CA ARG A 17 11.58 -4.22 4.76
C ARG A 17 10.87 -4.80 3.53
N LEU A 18 9.83 -4.13 3.04
CA LEU A 18 9.14 -4.57 1.84
C LEU A 18 10.11 -4.67 0.64
N ALA A 19 10.92 -3.64 0.41
CA ALA A 19 11.85 -3.61 -0.70
C ALA A 19 12.94 -4.68 -0.60
N ARG A 20 13.47 -4.96 0.59
CA ARG A 20 14.61 -5.89 0.78
C ARG A 20 14.19 -7.35 0.95
N GLU A 21 13.12 -7.58 1.67
CA GLU A 21 12.69 -8.91 2.11
C GLU A 21 11.37 -9.30 1.45
N GLY A 22 10.38 -8.39 1.44
CA GLY A 22 9.05 -8.68 0.91
C GLY A 22 9.06 -9.07 -0.55
N LEU A 23 9.77 -8.34 -1.39
CA LEU A 23 9.86 -8.63 -2.83
C LEU A 23 10.68 -9.89 -3.16
N ARG A 24 11.37 -10.48 -2.18
CA ARG A 24 12.02 -11.80 -2.32
C ARG A 24 11.08 -12.96 -2.01
N ILE A 25 9.92 -12.69 -1.43
CA ILE A 25 8.88 -13.70 -1.17
C ILE A 25 8.11 -13.91 -2.47
N PRO A 26 8.10 -15.13 -3.06
CA PRO A 26 7.49 -15.38 -4.38
C PRO A 26 6.02 -14.94 -4.46
N LYS A 27 5.25 -15.15 -3.40
CA LYS A 27 3.86 -14.71 -3.29
C LYS A 27 3.76 -13.19 -3.45
N GLN A 28 4.58 -12.43 -2.71
CA GLN A 28 4.55 -10.97 -2.76
C GLN A 28 5.07 -10.43 -4.09
N LEU A 29 6.14 -11.01 -4.62
CA LEU A 29 6.66 -10.64 -5.94
C LEU A 29 5.58 -10.78 -7.03
N ARG A 30 4.81 -11.88 -6.97
CA ARG A 30 3.68 -12.09 -7.88
C ARG A 30 2.58 -11.03 -7.69
N LEU A 31 2.23 -10.67 -6.46
CA LEU A 31 1.22 -9.64 -6.20
C LEU A 31 1.70 -8.24 -6.62
N SER A 32 3.00 -7.98 -6.51
CA SER A 32 3.62 -6.69 -6.85
C SER A 32 3.98 -6.54 -8.35
N TRP A 33 3.53 -7.42 -9.23
CA TRP A 33 3.84 -7.41 -10.68
C TRP A 33 3.56 -6.05 -11.35
N TYR A 34 2.51 -5.36 -10.91
CA TYR A 34 2.09 -4.07 -11.43
C TYR A 34 3.15 -2.97 -11.23
N MET A 35 3.99 -3.08 -10.20
CA MET A 35 5.11 -2.14 -9.98
C MET A 35 6.08 -2.17 -11.14
N GLY A 36 6.46 -3.38 -11.61
CA GLY A 36 7.27 -3.55 -12.82
C GLY A 36 6.56 -3.02 -14.07
N PHE A 37 5.27 -3.31 -14.22
CA PHE A 37 4.46 -2.83 -15.34
C PHE A 37 4.42 -1.30 -15.43
N PHE A 38 4.27 -0.59 -14.30
CA PHE A 38 4.26 0.87 -14.27
C PHE A 38 5.63 1.49 -14.59
N ASN A 39 6.69 0.70 -14.60
CA ASN A 39 8.02 1.12 -15.05
C ASN A 39 8.23 1.08 -16.56
N ILE A 40 7.22 0.66 -17.34
CA ILE A 40 7.21 0.76 -18.81
C ILE A 40 6.34 1.98 -19.19
N PRO A 41 6.90 3.20 -19.33
CA PRO A 41 6.12 4.44 -19.28
C PRO A 41 5.02 4.53 -20.32
N TRP A 42 5.36 4.42 -21.60
CA TRP A 42 4.40 4.59 -22.70
C TRP A 42 3.34 3.45 -22.73
N LEU A 43 3.75 2.21 -22.46
CA LEU A 43 2.85 1.06 -22.45
C LEU A 43 1.85 1.16 -21.29
N SER A 44 2.34 1.45 -20.09
CA SER A 44 1.48 1.55 -18.91
C SER A 44 0.50 2.71 -19.03
N HIS A 45 0.93 3.87 -19.57
CA HIS A 45 0.03 4.99 -19.84
C HIS A 45 -1.09 4.62 -20.81
N TRP A 46 -0.75 3.93 -21.89
CA TRP A 46 -1.71 3.50 -22.90
C TRP A 46 -2.70 2.46 -22.35
N VAL A 47 -2.21 1.43 -21.64
CA VAL A 47 -3.06 0.38 -21.07
C VAL A 47 -4.00 0.94 -20.02
N VAL A 48 -3.49 1.78 -19.10
CA VAL A 48 -4.31 2.35 -18.02
C VAL A 48 -5.44 3.21 -18.55
N GLN A 49 -5.22 3.94 -19.65
CA GLN A 49 -6.22 4.83 -20.22
C GLN A 49 -7.29 4.10 -21.04
N ARG A 50 -6.99 2.88 -21.52
CA ARG A 50 -7.91 2.14 -22.40
C ARG A 50 -9.16 1.66 -21.69
N GLN A 51 -10.25 1.51 -22.48
CA GLN A 51 -11.50 0.90 -22.06
C GLN A 51 -12.04 1.50 -20.74
N ASP A 52 -12.07 2.81 -20.71
CA ASP A 52 -12.53 3.55 -19.53
C ASP A 52 -11.84 3.11 -18.25
N TYR A 53 -10.50 3.09 -18.26
CA TYR A 53 -9.68 2.70 -17.12
C TYR A 53 -9.98 1.28 -16.58
N ALA A 54 -10.38 0.35 -17.45
CA ALA A 54 -10.66 -1.04 -17.06
C ALA A 54 -9.51 -1.69 -16.29
N PHE A 55 -8.27 -1.28 -16.55
CA PHE A 55 -7.10 -1.73 -15.82
C PHE A 55 -7.13 -1.30 -14.34
N ILE A 56 -7.52 -0.07 -14.03
CA ILE A 56 -7.66 0.42 -12.66
C ILE A 56 -8.79 -0.33 -11.95
N ARG A 57 -9.93 -0.50 -12.61
CA ARG A 57 -11.07 -1.30 -12.09
C ARG A 57 -10.64 -2.75 -11.80
N LYS A 58 -9.76 -3.32 -12.63
CA LYS A 58 -9.18 -4.65 -12.40
C LYS A 58 -8.29 -4.66 -11.15
N LEU A 59 -7.38 -3.69 -10.97
CA LEU A 59 -6.51 -3.61 -9.81
C LEU A 59 -7.32 -3.52 -8.50
N TRP A 60 -8.39 -2.72 -8.48
CA TRP A 60 -9.26 -2.61 -7.30
C TRP A 60 -9.89 -3.95 -6.93
N ARG A 61 -10.39 -4.71 -7.91
CA ARG A 61 -10.94 -6.06 -7.67
C ARG A 61 -9.88 -7.05 -7.20
N ASP A 62 -8.69 -6.99 -7.81
CA ASP A 62 -7.61 -7.92 -7.47
C ASP A 62 -7.05 -7.62 -6.07
N TRP A 63 -6.99 -6.35 -5.66
CA TRP A 63 -6.46 -5.92 -4.37
C TRP A 63 -7.46 -6.09 -3.21
N SER A 64 -8.75 -6.02 -3.50
CA SER A 64 -9.83 -6.22 -2.54
C SER A 64 -10.83 -7.25 -3.04
N PRO A 65 -10.45 -8.55 -3.03
CA PRO A 65 -11.28 -9.61 -3.57
C PRO A 65 -12.63 -9.72 -2.84
N GLY A 66 -13.71 -9.71 -3.63
CA GLY A 66 -15.07 -9.84 -3.11
C GLY A 66 -15.69 -8.56 -2.57
N TRP A 67 -14.93 -7.45 -2.52
CA TRP A 67 -15.49 -6.16 -2.19
C TRP A 67 -15.89 -5.39 -3.46
N GLN A 68 -17.00 -4.69 -3.37
CA GLN A 68 -17.46 -3.74 -4.37
C GLN A 68 -17.61 -2.38 -3.70
N PRO A 69 -16.89 -1.35 -4.19
CA PRO A 69 -17.04 0.00 -3.65
C PRO A 69 -18.44 0.54 -3.92
N GLU A 70 -18.86 1.49 -3.10
CA GLU A 70 -20.10 2.23 -3.32
C GLU A 70 -20.14 2.85 -4.72
N PRO A 71 -21.35 2.98 -5.31
CA PRO A 71 -21.50 3.61 -6.60
C PRO A 71 -20.85 5.00 -6.63
N GLY A 72 -20.08 5.29 -7.68
CA GLY A 72 -19.38 6.57 -7.85
C GLY A 72 -17.93 6.59 -7.34
N VAL A 73 -17.56 5.82 -6.33
CA VAL A 73 -16.18 5.84 -5.78
C VAL A 73 -15.11 5.60 -6.84
N LEU A 74 -15.29 4.57 -7.68
CA LEU A 74 -14.35 4.30 -8.77
C LEU A 74 -14.41 5.35 -9.88
N ASP A 75 -15.56 5.94 -10.10
CA ASP A 75 -15.72 7.00 -11.11
C ASP A 75 -14.99 8.27 -10.66
N ASP A 76 -15.02 8.62 -9.38
CA ASP A 76 -14.24 9.73 -8.80
C ASP A 76 -12.73 9.49 -8.93
N VAL A 77 -12.27 8.26 -8.68
CA VAL A 77 -10.87 7.87 -8.88
C VAL A 77 -10.47 8.02 -10.35
N ILE A 78 -11.31 7.56 -11.28
CA ILE A 78 -11.07 7.66 -12.71
C ILE A 78 -11.07 9.12 -13.15
N GLN A 79 -12.03 9.91 -12.70
CA GLN A 79 -12.08 11.35 -12.95
C GLN A 79 -10.80 12.05 -12.49
N THR A 80 -10.32 11.71 -11.29
CA THR A 80 -9.06 12.24 -10.76
C THR A 80 -7.86 11.84 -11.63
N LEU A 81 -7.74 10.56 -11.97
CA LEU A 81 -6.66 10.07 -12.85
C LEU A 81 -6.71 10.64 -14.27
N SER A 82 -7.89 11.11 -14.71
CA SER A 82 -8.07 11.72 -16.01
C SER A 82 -7.61 13.16 -16.08
N GLN A 83 -7.39 13.83 -14.95
CA GLN A 83 -6.88 15.18 -14.91
C GLN A 83 -5.47 15.28 -15.52
N PRO A 84 -5.13 16.40 -16.18
CA PRO A 84 -3.82 16.59 -16.78
C PRO A 84 -2.69 16.37 -15.76
N GLY A 85 -1.75 15.50 -16.10
CA GLY A 85 -0.57 15.22 -15.27
C GLY A 85 -0.79 14.23 -14.12
N VAL A 86 -2.01 14.06 -13.58
CA VAL A 86 -2.27 13.24 -12.38
C VAL A 86 -1.91 11.77 -12.61
N ARG A 87 -2.39 11.16 -13.71
CA ARG A 87 -2.00 9.78 -14.06
C ARG A 87 -0.50 9.60 -14.19
N SER A 88 0.18 10.55 -14.84
CA SER A 88 1.64 10.50 -15.00
C SER A 88 2.37 10.58 -13.66
N ALA A 89 1.90 11.43 -12.76
CA ALA A 89 2.43 11.58 -11.42
C ALA A 89 2.21 10.30 -10.58
N ALA A 90 1.00 9.75 -10.58
CA ALA A 90 0.67 8.51 -9.87
C ALA A 90 1.55 7.34 -10.32
N MET A 91 1.75 7.16 -11.63
CA MET A 91 2.66 6.12 -12.14
C MET A 91 4.14 6.47 -11.91
N GLY A 92 4.47 7.76 -11.87
CA GLY A 92 5.78 8.28 -11.53
C GLY A 92 6.24 7.87 -10.14
N TYR A 93 5.32 7.72 -9.19
CA TYR A 93 5.61 7.20 -7.86
C TYR A 93 6.29 5.82 -7.90
N TYR A 94 5.75 4.89 -8.69
CA TYR A 94 6.31 3.54 -8.84
C TYR A 94 7.67 3.56 -9.55
N ARG A 95 7.85 4.43 -10.54
CA ARG A 95 9.15 4.62 -11.21
C ARG A 95 10.19 5.18 -10.26
N ALA A 96 9.81 6.15 -9.43
CA ALA A 96 10.69 6.71 -8.42
C ALA A 96 11.09 5.64 -7.38
N ALA A 97 10.12 4.83 -6.91
CA ALA A 97 10.36 3.78 -5.92
C ALA A 97 11.31 2.68 -6.41
N LEU A 98 11.29 2.34 -7.70
CA LEU A 98 12.17 1.34 -8.31
C LEU A 98 13.39 1.95 -9.01
N SER A 99 13.65 3.26 -8.87
CA SER A 99 14.83 3.89 -9.43
C SER A 99 16.11 3.38 -8.76
N ILE A 100 17.22 3.38 -9.50
CA ILE A 100 18.55 3.00 -8.96
C ILE A 100 18.88 3.84 -7.72
N LYS A 101 18.56 5.15 -7.76
CA LYS A 101 18.75 6.04 -6.62
C LYS A 101 17.95 5.59 -5.39
N ALA A 102 16.66 5.26 -5.57
CA ALA A 102 15.81 4.77 -4.48
C ALA A 102 16.33 3.43 -3.93
N LEU A 103 16.76 2.51 -4.79
CA LEU A 103 17.31 1.22 -4.38
C LEU A 103 18.62 1.39 -3.58
N LEU A 104 19.49 2.31 -3.99
CA LEU A 104 20.73 2.62 -3.26
C LEU A 104 20.45 3.30 -1.92
N VAL A 105 19.50 4.23 -1.86
CA VAL A 105 19.06 4.87 -0.62
C VAL A 105 18.40 3.85 0.29
N SER A 106 17.47 3.05 -0.22
CA SER A 106 16.83 1.98 0.54
C SER A 106 17.82 0.95 1.08
N ALA A 107 18.92 0.68 0.36
CA ALA A 107 19.98 -0.20 0.85
C ALA A 107 20.74 0.41 2.04
N LYS A 108 20.92 1.73 2.09
CA LYS A 108 21.55 2.46 3.21
C LYS A 108 20.58 2.70 4.37
N GLU A 109 19.32 3.03 4.06
CA GLU A 109 18.29 3.39 5.03
C GLU A 109 17.38 2.20 5.42
N ALA A 110 17.73 1.01 4.99
CA ALA A 110 16.92 -0.18 5.19
C ALA A 110 16.71 -0.55 6.68
N HIS A 111 17.35 0.14 7.56
CA HIS A 111 17.25 0.02 9.02
C HIS A 111 16.79 1.32 9.68
N TYR A 112 16.09 2.22 8.94
CA TYR A 112 15.54 3.37 9.63
C TYR A 112 14.50 2.89 10.66
N LYS A 113 14.59 3.46 11.85
CA LYS A 113 13.67 3.15 12.93
C LYS A 113 12.49 4.13 12.89
N VAL A 114 11.32 3.63 13.23
CA VAL A 114 10.13 4.44 13.44
C VAL A 114 10.08 4.80 14.94
N PRO A 115 10.52 6.00 15.34
CA PRO A 115 10.77 6.35 16.73
C PRO A 115 9.50 6.83 17.47
N VAL A 116 8.33 6.39 17.05
CA VAL A 116 7.03 6.68 17.69
C VAL A 116 6.22 5.39 17.81
N PRO A 117 5.33 5.28 18.79
CA PRO A 117 4.39 4.17 18.88
C PRO A 117 3.63 4.01 17.56
N THR A 118 3.50 2.80 17.05
CA THR A 118 2.93 2.55 15.73
C THR A 118 1.78 1.56 15.77
N LEU A 119 0.66 1.93 15.15
CA LEU A 119 -0.44 1.03 14.82
C LEU A 119 -0.31 0.59 13.37
N ALA A 120 -0.26 -0.72 13.11
CA ALA A 120 -0.16 -1.30 11.79
C ALA A 120 -1.41 -2.12 11.48
N LEU A 121 -2.14 -1.77 10.42
CA LEU A 121 -3.38 -2.43 10.02
C LEU A 121 -3.22 -3.07 8.63
N SER A 122 -3.65 -4.33 8.49
CA SER A 122 -3.68 -5.04 7.22
C SER A 122 -5.02 -5.72 7.01
N GLY A 123 -5.55 -5.71 5.79
CA GLY A 123 -6.72 -6.51 5.45
C GLY A 123 -6.36 -7.99 5.32
N GLU A 124 -7.17 -8.87 5.89
CA GLU A 124 -6.95 -10.34 5.86
C GLU A 124 -6.82 -10.88 4.42
N ARG A 125 -7.60 -10.31 3.50
CA ARG A 125 -7.67 -10.71 2.08
C ARG A 125 -6.97 -9.73 1.14
N ASP A 126 -6.00 -8.95 1.65
CA ASP A 126 -5.28 -7.98 0.84
C ASP A 126 -4.56 -8.68 -0.33
N GLY A 127 -4.97 -8.34 -1.55
CA GLY A 127 -4.42 -8.86 -2.80
C GLY A 127 -3.28 -8.01 -3.38
N CYS A 128 -2.91 -6.91 -2.71
CA CYS A 128 -1.78 -6.05 -3.06
C CYS A 128 -0.55 -6.38 -2.22
N ILE A 129 -0.70 -6.33 -0.89
CA ILE A 129 0.31 -6.76 0.09
C ILE A 129 -0.30 -7.87 0.94
N ALA A 130 0.14 -9.10 0.73
CA ALA A 130 -0.40 -10.23 1.48
C ALA A 130 -0.24 -10.01 2.98
N SER A 131 -1.32 -10.21 3.75
CA SER A 131 -1.36 -9.92 5.19
C SER A 131 -0.33 -10.71 6.00
N ASP A 132 -0.08 -11.96 5.62
CA ASP A 132 0.97 -12.80 6.22
C ASP A 132 2.39 -12.26 5.91
N VAL A 133 2.59 -11.67 4.74
CA VAL A 133 3.85 -11.01 4.40
C VAL A 133 3.97 -9.70 5.16
N PHE A 134 2.90 -8.91 5.24
CA PHE A 134 2.88 -7.67 6.03
C PHE A 134 3.32 -7.94 7.47
N GLU A 135 2.68 -8.90 8.14
CA GLU A 135 2.98 -9.27 9.52
C GLU A 135 4.43 -9.75 9.70
N ARG A 136 4.92 -10.59 8.78
CA ARG A 136 6.31 -11.07 8.77
C ARG A 136 7.35 -9.95 8.66
N LEU A 137 6.98 -8.84 8.02
CA LEU A 137 7.87 -7.69 7.83
C LEU A 137 7.84 -6.71 9.01
N ILE A 138 7.03 -6.97 10.05
CA ILE A 138 7.06 -6.25 11.30
C ILE A 138 8.19 -6.81 12.14
N VAL A 139 9.29 -6.05 12.24
CA VAL A 139 10.45 -6.40 13.05
C VAL A 139 10.56 -5.43 14.22
N ALA A 140 10.52 -5.93 15.43
CA ALA A 140 10.47 -5.12 16.66
C ALA A 140 11.59 -4.06 16.73
N ASP A 141 12.77 -4.38 16.24
CA ASP A 141 13.92 -3.46 16.23
C ASP A 141 13.69 -2.19 15.39
N ASP A 142 12.78 -2.24 14.43
CA ASP A 142 12.42 -1.07 13.61
C ASP A 142 11.49 -0.11 14.35
N PHE A 143 10.86 -0.55 15.45
CA PHE A 143 9.85 0.17 16.21
C PHE A 143 10.24 0.27 17.71
N PRO A 144 11.23 1.09 18.07
CA PRO A 144 11.74 1.16 19.44
C PRO A 144 10.69 1.62 20.48
N GLN A 145 9.61 2.25 20.06
CA GLN A 145 8.49 2.64 20.91
C GLN A 145 7.29 1.66 20.81
N GLY A 146 7.49 0.51 20.17
CA GLY A 146 6.48 -0.52 19.99
C GLY A 146 5.65 -0.38 18.73
N VAL A 147 5.11 -1.52 18.31
CA VAL A 147 4.18 -1.64 17.19
C VAL A 147 3.04 -2.58 17.58
N THR A 148 1.82 -2.14 17.36
CA THR A 148 0.62 -2.96 17.53
C THR A 148 0.09 -3.31 16.14
N PHE A 149 -0.08 -4.59 15.85
CA PHE A 149 -0.58 -5.07 14.56
C PHE A 149 -1.98 -5.64 14.69
N HIS A 150 -2.89 -5.22 13.80
CA HIS A 150 -4.19 -5.82 13.65
C HIS A 150 -4.45 -6.26 12.21
N ARG A 151 -4.94 -7.48 12.08
CA ARG A 151 -5.47 -8.00 10.83
C ARG A 151 -6.99 -7.81 10.81
N VAL A 152 -7.46 -6.96 9.90
CA VAL A 152 -8.90 -6.67 9.77
C VAL A 152 -9.56 -7.80 8.99
N SER A 153 -10.40 -8.58 9.68
CA SER A 153 -11.04 -9.74 9.09
C SER A 153 -12.00 -9.37 7.97
N GLY A 154 -11.97 -10.15 6.90
CA GLY A 154 -12.82 -9.99 5.73
C GLY A 154 -12.54 -8.74 4.88
N ALA A 155 -11.51 -7.93 5.20
CA ALA A 155 -11.09 -6.78 4.41
C ALA A 155 -9.96 -7.12 3.45
N GLY A 156 -9.87 -6.39 2.33
CA GLY A 156 -8.77 -6.40 1.37
C GLY A 156 -7.85 -5.17 1.58
N HIS A 157 -7.34 -4.64 0.47
CA HIS A 157 -6.36 -3.54 0.49
C HIS A 157 -6.95 -2.21 0.95
N PHE A 158 -8.20 -1.94 0.60
CA PHE A 158 -8.89 -0.70 0.96
C PHE A 158 -9.66 -0.85 2.28
N LEU A 159 -9.04 -1.48 3.29
CA LEU A 159 -9.66 -1.86 4.57
C LEU A 159 -10.44 -0.71 5.24
N HIS A 160 -9.98 0.54 5.10
CA HIS A 160 -10.65 1.73 5.65
C HIS A 160 -11.97 2.06 4.94
N GLN A 161 -12.13 1.64 3.69
CA GLN A 161 -13.40 1.76 2.95
C GLN A 161 -14.26 0.50 3.05
N GLU A 162 -13.62 -0.67 3.16
CA GLU A 162 -14.31 -1.95 3.24
C GLU A 162 -14.93 -2.23 4.61
N LYS A 163 -14.26 -1.75 5.67
CA LYS A 163 -14.64 -1.97 7.07
C LYS A 163 -14.43 -0.70 7.91
N PRO A 164 -15.08 0.43 7.54
CA PRO A 164 -14.84 1.72 8.17
C PRO A 164 -15.11 1.70 9.68
N GLU A 165 -16.14 0.99 10.13
CA GLU A 165 -16.49 0.91 11.54
C GLU A 165 -15.38 0.25 12.37
N VAL A 166 -14.84 -0.88 11.87
CA VAL A 166 -13.76 -1.61 12.55
C VAL A 166 -12.48 -0.77 12.57
N VAL A 167 -12.12 -0.18 11.42
CA VAL A 167 -10.92 0.64 11.31
C VAL A 167 -11.02 1.89 12.19
N ASN A 168 -12.16 2.57 12.18
CA ASN A 168 -12.38 3.75 13.01
C ASN A 168 -12.34 3.41 14.51
N SER A 169 -12.91 2.28 14.93
CA SER A 169 -12.80 1.83 16.34
C SER A 169 -11.35 1.63 16.74
N LEU A 170 -10.56 0.89 15.93
CA LEU A 170 -9.14 0.67 16.19
C LEU A 170 -8.34 1.99 16.25
N LEU A 171 -8.68 2.96 15.39
CA LEU A 171 -8.05 4.28 15.40
C LEU A 171 -8.41 5.08 16.67
N LEU A 172 -9.68 5.08 17.07
CA LEU A 172 -10.12 5.78 18.28
C LEU A 172 -9.49 5.18 19.53
N ASP A 173 -9.45 3.86 19.63
CA ASP A 173 -8.79 3.16 20.74
C ASP A 173 -7.28 3.45 20.80
N TRP A 174 -6.65 3.63 19.64
CA TRP A 174 -5.22 3.94 19.53
C TRP A 174 -4.89 5.38 19.88
N LEU A 175 -5.79 6.33 19.61
CA LEU A 175 -5.58 7.76 19.81
C LEU A 175 -5.95 8.25 21.22
N ASN A 176 -6.71 7.47 21.99
CA ASN A 176 -7.07 7.76 23.39
C ASN A 176 -6.00 7.24 24.35
#